data_b10004b840f1fe870c7e7be891f7591a
#
_entry.id   b10004b840f1fe870c7e7be891f7591a
#
_cell.length_a   1.000
_cell.length_b   1.000
_cell.length_c   1.000
_cell.angle_alpha   90.00
_cell.angle_beta   90.00
_cell.angle_gamma   90.00
#
_symmetry.space_group_name_H-M   'P 1'
#
loop_
_entity.id
_entity.type
_entity.pdbx_description
1 polymer ?
#
loop_
_entity_poly.entity_id
_entity_poly.type
_entity_poly.pdbx_seq_one_letter_code
_entity_poly.pdbx_strand_id
1 'polypeptide(L)'
;MKVLIVGSGGREHAIAWSVSKSPKVDKIYCAPGNAGIAELAECVDIGAMEFEKLADFAEKNSVDLTIIGMDDPLVGGVVDVFETRGLKVFGPRKNAAILEGSKAFSKDLMKKYGIPTAGYENFDDPQKALDYLHTQVKFPIVLKADGLALGKGVLICNTLEEAEAGVKEIMEDKKFGSAGNTMVIEEFMTGREVSVLSFVDGKTIRPMTSAQDHKRAKDGDQGLNTGGMGTFSPSPFYTEEVDKFCKEHIYQATVDAMAAEGRPFTGIIFFGLMLTADGPKVLEYNARFGDPEAQVVLPRMKTDIIEVMEACVNGTLDQVDLEFEDNAAVCVVLASDGYPVKYEKGIPMHGFENFKDKEGYYCFHAGTKFKDGEIVTNGGRVLGVTALGDTLKEARANAYKAVDWVDFDNKYYRHDIGKAIDEA
;
A
#
# COMPACT_ATOMS: atom_id res chain seq x y z
N MET A 1 -12.19 -19.79 -13.60
CA MET A 1 -12.75 -18.77 -12.68
C MET A 1 -12.81 -17.42 -13.35
N LYS A 2 -13.83 -16.63 -13.00
CA LYS A 2 -13.92 -15.21 -13.33
C LYS A 2 -13.56 -14.39 -12.11
N VAL A 3 -12.67 -13.42 -12.26
CA VAL A 3 -12.17 -12.57 -11.18
C VAL A 3 -12.47 -11.10 -11.49
N LEU A 4 -12.96 -10.36 -10.50
CA LEU A 4 -13.14 -8.92 -10.56
C LEU A 4 -12.11 -8.26 -9.62
N ILE A 5 -11.36 -7.29 -10.13
CA ILE A 5 -10.44 -6.47 -9.33
C ILE A 5 -11.03 -5.06 -9.22
N VAL A 6 -11.11 -4.52 -8.01
CA VAL A 6 -11.62 -3.18 -7.75
C VAL A 6 -10.47 -2.22 -7.50
N GLY A 7 -10.36 -1.21 -8.34
CA GLY A 7 -9.32 -0.19 -8.30
C GLY A 7 -8.79 0.17 -9.67
N SER A 8 -7.83 1.08 -9.73
CA SER A 8 -7.32 1.64 -11.00
C SER A 8 -5.84 2.02 -10.97
N GLY A 9 -5.11 1.67 -9.93
CA GLY A 9 -3.73 2.09 -9.74
C GLY A 9 -2.68 1.06 -10.16
N GLY A 10 -1.43 1.39 -9.90
CA GLY A 10 -0.29 0.50 -10.21
C GLY A 10 -0.33 -0.81 -9.43
N ARG A 11 -0.77 -0.75 -8.19
CA ARG A 11 -1.01 -1.93 -7.34
C ARG A 11 -2.05 -2.87 -7.97
N GLU A 12 -3.16 -2.34 -8.45
CA GLU A 12 -4.21 -3.13 -9.12
C GLU A 12 -3.69 -3.74 -10.44
N HIS A 13 -2.84 -3.02 -11.15
CA HIS A 13 -2.20 -3.56 -12.35
C HIS A 13 -1.27 -4.74 -12.00
N ALA A 14 -0.47 -4.62 -10.95
CA ALA A 14 0.39 -5.72 -10.48
C ALA A 14 -0.44 -6.92 -10.00
N ILE A 15 -1.57 -6.68 -9.32
CA ILE A 15 -2.51 -7.74 -8.93
C ILE A 15 -3.10 -8.41 -10.17
N ALA A 16 -3.57 -7.65 -11.16
CA ALA A 16 -4.11 -8.18 -12.41
C ALA A 16 -3.08 -9.04 -13.16
N TRP A 17 -1.83 -8.57 -13.21
CA TRP A 17 -0.73 -9.34 -13.79
C TRP A 17 -0.53 -10.67 -13.07
N SER A 18 -0.46 -10.66 -11.74
CA SER A 18 -0.28 -11.87 -10.93
C SER A 18 -1.46 -12.85 -11.10
N VAL A 19 -2.69 -12.33 -11.09
CA VAL A 19 -3.91 -13.11 -11.34
C VAL A 19 -3.90 -13.73 -12.73
N SER A 20 -3.42 -13.02 -13.75
CA SER A 20 -3.34 -13.52 -15.13
C SER A 20 -2.42 -14.74 -15.30
N LYS A 21 -1.51 -14.97 -14.35
CA LYS A 21 -0.61 -16.13 -14.33
C LYS A 21 -1.26 -17.39 -13.76
N SER A 22 -2.39 -17.26 -13.08
CA SER A 22 -3.08 -18.40 -12.50
C SER A 22 -3.78 -19.23 -13.57
N PRO A 23 -3.52 -20.56 -13.63
CA PRO A 23 -4.22 -21.46 -14.56
C PRO A 23 -5.71 -21.64 -14.21
N LYS A 24 -6.13 -21.21 -13.01
CA LYS A 24 -7.53 -21.27 -12.56
C LYS A 24 -8.39 -20.14 -13.16
N VAL A 25 -7.78 -19.09 -13.70
CA VAL A 25 -8.48 -17.86 -14.13
C VAL A 25 -8.71 -17.87 -15.64
N ASP A 26 -9.97 -17.76 -16.03
CA ASP A 26 -10.39 -17.70 -17.45
C ASP A 26 -10.66 -16.26 -17.90
N LYS A 27 -11.13 -15.43 -16.97
CA LYS A 27 -11.53 -14.04 -17.26
C LYS A 27 -11.22 -13.12 -16.09
N ILE A 28 -10.68 -11.96 -16.41
CA ILE A 28 -10.41 -10.89 -15.44
C ILE A 28 -11.21 -9.66 -15.84
N TYR A 29 -11.94 -9.09 -14.89
CA TYR A 29 -12.54 -7.76 -14.95
C TYR A 29 -11.82 -6.84 -13.98
N CYS A 30 -11.75 -5.56 -14.31
CA CYS A 30 -11.24 -4.54 -13.39
C CYS A 30 -12.16 -3.31 -13.42
N ALA A 31 -12.52 -2.80 -12.26
CA ALA A 31 -13.42 -1.65 -12.14
C ALA A 31 -12.80 -0.57 -11.25
N PRO A 32 -12.51 0.62 -11.78
CA PRO A 32 -12.63 1.03 -13.19
C PRO A 32 -11.44 0.62 -14.08
N GLY A 33 -10.29 0.23 -13.51
CA GLY A 33 -9.09 -0.11 -14.25
C GLY A 33 -8.35 1.11 -14.84
N ASN A 34 -7.38 0.84 -15.68
CA ASN A 34 -6.61 1.85 -16.41
C ASN A 34 -6.13 1.29 -17.77
N ALA A 35 -5.40 2.10 -18.53
CA ALA A 35 -4.99 1.73 -19.89
C ALA A 35 -4.07 0.50 -19.95
N GLY A 36 -3.23 0.28 -18.94
CA GLY A 36 -2.36 -0.91 -18.88
C GLY A 36 -3.11 -2.15 -18.44
N ILE A 37 -3.99 -2.04 -17.47
CA ILE A 37 -4.86 -3.14 -17.01
C ILE A 37 -5.74 -3.66 -18.14
N ALA A 38 -6.16 -2.79 -19.06
CA ALA A 38 -6.97 -3.15 -20.21
C ALA A 38 -6.32 -4.19 -21.16
N GLU A 39 -5.01 -4.37 -21.09
CA GLU A 39 -4.32 -5.44 -21.82
C GLU A 39 -4.53 -6.83 -21.22
N LEU A 40 -4.81 -6.89 -19.91
CA LEU A 40 -4.97 -8.13 -19.15
C LEU A 40 -6.42 -8.43 -18.77
N ALA A 41 -7.25 -7.42 -18.69
CA ALA A 41 -8.59 -7.48 -18.14
C ALA A 41 -9.57 -6.66 -18.97
N GLU A 42 -10.85 -6.98 -18.86
CA GLU A 42 -11.91 -6.11 -19.31
C GLU A 42 -12.18 -5.04 -18.26
N CYS A 43 -11.87 -3.78 -18.59
CA CYS A 43 -12.15 -2.66 -17.73
C CYS A 43 -13.64 -2.30 -17.79
N VAL A 44 -14.24 -2.13 -16.63
CA VAL A 44 -15.67 -1.85 -16.47
C VAL A 44 -15.83 -0.47 -15.84
N ASP A 45 -16.67 0.37 -16.47
CA ASP A 45 -16.91 1.74 -16.00
C ASP A 45 -17.82 1.76 -14.76
N ILE A 46 -17.32 1.26 -13.67
CA ILE A 46 -17.94 1.32 -12.35
C ILE A 46 -16.89 1.85 -11.37
N GLY A 47 -17.24 2.91 -10.65
CA GLY A 47 -16.35 3.49 -9.62
C GLY A 47 -16.16 2.55 -8.42
N ALA A 48 -14.99 2.62 -7.82
CA ALA A 48 -14.63 1.76 -6.69
C ALA A 48 -15.54 1.94 -5.45
N MET A 49 -16.21 3.10 -5.33
CA MET A 49 -17.14 3.40 -4.23
C MET A 49 -18.59 3.08 -4.55
N GLU A 50 -18.89 2.60 -5.74
CA GLU A 50 -20.23 2.23 -6.17
C GLU A 50 -20.53 0.76 -5.81
N PHE A 51 -20.63 0.45 -4.52
CA PHE A 51 -20.64 -0.91 -3.99
C PHE A 51 -21.79 -1.77 -4.54
N GLU A 52 -23.00 -1.22 -4.62
CA GLU A 52 -24.16 -1.96 -5.12
C GLU A 52 -24.01 -2.28 -6.61
N LYS A 53 -23.49 -1.35 -7.41
CA LYS A 53 -23.22 -1.58 -8.82
C LYS A 53 -22.12 -2.62 -9.04
N LEU A 54 -21.08 -2.59 -8.21
CA LEU A 54 -20.01 -3.61 -8.22
C LEU A 54 -20.57 -5.00 -7.92
N ALA A 55 -21.40 -5.12 -6.88
CA ALA A 55 -22.03 -6.36 -6.50
C ALA A 55 -23.03 -6.86 -7.56
N ASP A 56 -23.84 -5.97 -8.15
CA ASP A 56 -24.74 -6.29 -9.26
C ASP A 56 -23.95 -6.83 -10.46
N PHE A 57 -22.85 -6.20 -10.80
CA PHE A 57 -21.95 -6.67 -11.85
C PHE A 57 -21.40 -8.06 -11.57
N ALA A 58 -20.92 -8.29 -10.35
CA ALA A 58 -20.38 -9.59 -9.95
C ALA A 58 -21.42 -10.72 -10.02
N GLU A 59 -22.66 -10.46 -9.60
CA GLU A 59 -23.74 -11.42 -9.73
C GLU A 59 -24.10 -11.70 -11.19
N LYS A 60 -24.35 -10.64 -11.95
CA LYS A 60 -24.77 -10.73 -13.34
C LYS A 60 -23.76 -11.46 -14.23
N ASN A 61 -22.47 -11.30 -13.95
CA ASN A 61 -21.40 -11.89 -14.73
C ASN A 61 -20.85 -13.19 -14.12
N SER A 62 -21.45 -13.69 -13.05
CA SER A 62 -21.02 -14.90 -12.36
C SER A 62 -19.54 -14.84 -11.95
N VAL A 63 -19.13 -13.75 -11.35
CA VAL A 63 -17.76 -13.56 -10.82
C VAL A 63 -17.57 -14.50 -9.64
N ASP A 64 -16.48 -15.28 -9.69
CA ASP A 64 -16.16 -16.28 -8.67
C ASP A 64 -15.44 -15.69 -7.46
N LEU A 65 -14.63 -14.64 -7.68
CA LEU A 65 -13.87 -13.96 -6.65
C LEU A 65 -13.69 -12.48 -7.01
N THR A 66 -13.98 -11.60 -6.05
CA THR A 66 -13.70 -10.17 -6.17
C THR A 66 -12.55 -9.78 -5.23
N ILE A 67 -11.58 -9.04 -5.76
CA ILE A 67 -10.39 -8.58 -5.02
C ILE A 67 -10.47 -7.07 -4.89
N ILE A 68 -10.43 -6.57 -3.66
CA ILE A 68 -10.44 -5.13 -3.39
C ILE A 68 -9.01 -4.65 -3.22
N GLY A 69 -8.56 -3.79 -4.14
CA GLY A 69 -7.17 -3.33 -4.17
C GLY A 69 -6.87 -2.10 -3.32
N MET A 70 -7.88 -1.28 -3.00
CA MET A 70 -7.66 0.04 -2.38
C MET A 70 -8.41 0.22 -1.06
N ASP A 71 -7.99 1.22 -0.30
CA ASP A 71 -8.40 1.49 1.09
C ASP A 71 -9.84 2.05 1.23
N ASP A 72 -10.20 3.08 0.46
CA ASP A 72 -11.49 3.75 0.59
C ASP A 72 -12.70 2.79 0.54
N PRO A 73 -12.82 1.89 -0.44
CA PRO A 73 -13.93 0.94 -0.45
C PRO A 73 -13.91 -0.05 0.71
N LEU A 74 -12.73 -0.46 1.17
CA LEU A 74 -12.61 -1.36 2.33
C LEU A 74 -13.12 -0.71 3.61
N VAL A 75 -12.66 0.51 3.88
CA VAL A 75 -13.12 1.30 5.04
C VAL A 75 -14.60 1.66 4.90
N GLY A 76 -15.08 1.85 3.68
CA GLY A 76 -16.48 2.13 3.35
C GLY A 76 -17.44 0.95 3.51
N GLY A 77 -16.93 -0.30 3.57
CA GLY A 77 -17.76 -1.49 3.81
C GLY A 77 -18.14 -2.28 2.55
N VAL A 78 -17.38 -2.19 1.47
CA VAL A 78 -17.66 -2.95 0.23
C VAL A 78 -17.71 -4.46 0.46
N VAL A 79 -16.84 -4.99 1.34
CA VAL A 79 -16.81 -6.43 1.65
C VAL A 79 -18.10 -6.89 2.32
N ASP A 80 -18.63 -6.09 3.24
CA ASP A 80 -19.91 -6.37 3.90
C ASP A 80 -21.07 -6.44 2.90
N VAL A 81 -21.10 -5.55 1.92
CA VAL A 81 -22.09 -5.57 0.85
C VAL A 81 -22.01 -6.87 0.05
N PHE A 82 -20.82 -7.28 -0.36
CA PHE A 82 -20.60 -8.51 -1.12
C PHE A 82 -20.97 -9.75 -0.33
N GLU A 83 -20.53 -9.84 0.93
CA GLU A 83 -20.84 -10.99 1.79
C GLU A 83 -22.34 -11.14 2.07
N THR A 84 -23.05 -10.03 2.29
CA THR A 84 -24.52 -10.03 2.49
C THR A 84 -25.25 -10.63 1.30
N ARG A 85 -24.67 -10.53 0.10
CA ARG A 85 -25.22 -11.09 -1.15
C ARG A 85 -24.65 -12.47 -1.49
N GLY A 86 -23.86 -13.08 -0.60
CA GLY A 86 -23.25 -14.39 -0.81
C GLY A 86 -22.14 -14.41 -1.86
N LEU A 87 -21.55 -13.25 -2.18
CA LEU A 87 -20.47 -13.12 -3.14
C LEU A 87 -19.11 -13.25 -2.45
N LYS A 88 -18.24 -14.10 -2.98
CA LYS A 88 -16.89 -14.25 -2.46
C LYS A 88 -16.06 -13.01 -2.75
N VAL A 89 -15.41 -12.48 -1.73
CA VAL A 89 -14.61 -11.25 -1.80
C VAL A 89 -13.36 -11.38 -0.93
N PHE A 90 -12.24 -10.93 -1.46
CA PHE A 90 -10.97 -10.86 -0.76
C PHE A 90 -10.74 -9.44 -0.27
N GLY A 91 -10.72 -9.27 1.02
CA GLY A 91 -10.52 -8.01 1.74
C GLY A 91 -11.15 -8.05 3.12
N PRO A 92 -10.76 -7.15 4.03
CA PRO A 92 -11.33 -7.08 5.36
C PRO A 92 -12.73 -6.46 5.32
N ARG A 93 -13.60 -6.93 6.23
CA ARG A 93 -14.87 -6.28 6.52
C ARG A 93 -14.62 -4.87 7.08
N LYS A 94 -15.63 -4.02 7.02
CA LYS A 94 -15.56 -2.65 7.54
C LYS A 94 -15.04 -2.60 8.98
N ASN A 95 -15.52 -3.50 9.84
CA ASN A 95 -15.10 -3.54 11.25
C ASN A 95 -13.62 -3.90 11.42
N ALA A 96 -13.02 -4.64 10.51
CA ALA A 96 -11.60 -4.98 10.53
C ALA A 96 -10.73 -3.96 9.78
N ALA A 97 -11.27 -3.34 8.73
CA ALA A 97 -10.60 -2.29 7.97
C ALA A 97 -10.31 -1.03 8.81
N ILE A 98 -10.91 -0.90 9.97
CA ILE A 98 -10.61 0.14 10.96
C ILE A 98 -9.12 0.13 11.37
N LEU A 99 -8.44 -0.99 11.20
CA LEU A 99 -7.00 -1.09 11.46
C LEU A 99 -6.21 -0.06 10.64
N GLU A 100 -6.65 0.25 9.43
CA GLU A 100 -6.14 1.37 8.61
C GLU A 100 -7.01 2.63 8.75
N GLY A 101 -8.32 2.46 8.86
CA GLY A 101 -9.28 3.56 8.90
C GLY A 101 -9.19 4.44 10.13
N SER A 102 -8.59 3.96 11.23
CA SER A 102 -8.38 4.72 12.46
C SER A 102 -6.99 4.44 13.05
N LYS A 103 -6.14 5.46 13.02
CA LYS A 103 -4.81 5.40 13.65
C LYS A 103 -4.92 5.32 15.18
N ALA A 104 -5.90 6.02 15.76
CA ALA A 104 -6.19 5.95 17.18
C ALA A 104 -6.57 4.53 17.62
N PHE A 105 -7.44 3.87 16.87
CA PHE A 105 -7.80 2.48 17.12
C PHE A 105 -6.58 1.56 17.07
N SER A 106 -5.77 1.65 16.02
CA SER A 106 -4.61 0.78 15.87
C SER A 106 -3.56 0.98 16.96
N LYS A 107 -3.37 2.21 17.41
CA LYS A 107 -2.48 2.52 18.54
C LYS A 107 -3.00 1.94 19.85
N ASP A 108 -4.27 2.10 20.14
CA ASP A 108 -4.90 1.53 21.34
C ASP A 108 -4.86 -0.01 21.30
N LEU A 109 -5.07 -0.61 20.14
CA LEU A 109 -4.94 -2.05 19.94
C LEU A 109 -3.52 -2.53 20.28
N MET A 110 -2.51 -1.88 19.72
CA MET A 110 -1.11 -2.25 19.98
C MET A 110 -0.74 -2.10 21.45
N LYS A 111 -1.17 -1.03 22.09
CA LYS A 111 -0.94 -0.82 23.51
C LYS A 111 -1.61 -1.89 24.37
N LYS A 112 -2.87 -2.22 24.07
CA LYS A 112 -3.65 -3.22 24.82
C LYS A 112 -3.05 -4.60 24.75
N TYR A 113 -2.52 -5.00 23.58
CA TYR A 113 -2.00 -6.35 23.33
C TYR A 113 -0.46 -6.42 23.34
N GLY A 114 0.21 -5.38 23.75
CA GLY A 114 1.68 -5.39 23.92
C GLY A 114 2.46 -5.49 22.61
N ILE A 115 1.90 -5.01 21.49
CA ILE A 115 2.58 -4.97 20.20
C ILE A 115 3.50 -3.75 20.16
N PRO A 116 4.81 -3.91 19.85
CA PRO A 116 5.76 -2.81 19.86
C PRO A 116 5.40 -1.69 18.87
N THR A 117 5.29 -0.47 19.38
CA THR A 117 5.05 0.75 18.59
C THR A 117 5.55 1.98 19.35
N ALA A 118 5.57 3.15 18.72
CA ALA A 118 5.94 4.40 19.37
C ALA A 118 4.98 4.76 20.52
N GLY A 119 5.48 5.38 21.55
CA GLY A 119 4.67 6.00 22.59
C GLY A 119 3.74 7.06 21.99
N TYR A 120 2.52 7.13 22.46
CA TYR A 120 1.50 8.00 21.88
C TYR A 120 0.42 8.41 22.88
N GLU A 121 -0.33 9.45 22.50
CA GLU A 121 -1.61 9.84 23.14
C GLU A 121 -2.62 10.27 22.06
N ASN A 122 -3.89 9.97 22.31
CA ASN A 122 -5.00 10.35 21.42
C ASN A 122 -5.75 11.56 21.98
N PHE A 123 -6.16 12.47 21.10
CA PHE A 123 -6.89 13.69 21.46
C PHE A 123 -8.08 13.92 20.52
N ASP A 124 -9.23 14.22 21.10
CA ASP A 124 -10.45 14.67 20.42
C ASP A 124 -10.77 16.16 20.70
N ASP A 125 -9.95 16.81 21.51
CA ASP A 125 -10.06 18.20 21.95
C ASP A 125 -8.75 18.93 21.67
N PRO A 126 -8.76 20.00 20.84
CA PRO A 126 -7.55 20.76 20.52
C PRO A 126 -6.83 21.32 21.74
N GLN A 127 -7.58 21.79 22.75
CA GLN A 127 -6.98 22.37 23.95
C GLN A 127 -6.22 21.33 24.76
N LYS A 128 -6.79 20.13 24.90
CA LYS A 128 -6.10 19.00 25.58
C LYS A 128 -4.82 18.60 24.87
N ALA A 129 -4.85 18.60 23.53
CA ALA A 129 -3.66 18.35 22.72
C ALA A 129 -2.57 19.40 22.95
N LEU A 130 -2.95 20.68 22.96
CA LEU A 130 -2.03 21.79 23.27
C LEU A 130 -1.45 21.68 24.68
N ASP A 131 -2.27 21.40 25.68
CA ASP A 131 -1.82 21.20 27.06
C ASP A 131 -0.81 20.06 27.17
N TYR A 132 -1.06 18.95 26.47
CA TYR A 132 -0.13 17.83 26.41
C TYR A 132 1.22 18.23 25.78
N LEU A 133 1.21 18.99 24.68
CA LEU A 133 2.42 19.45 24.02
C LEU A 133 3.31 20.29 24.95
N HIS A 134 2.71 21.08 25.84
CA HIS A 134 3.45 21.86 26.82
C HIS A 134 4.14 21.00 27.90
N THR A 135 3.76 19.74 28.02
CA THR A 135 4.44 18.77 28.92
C THR A 135 5.54 17.98 28.23
N GLN A 136 5.57 17.98 26.89
CA GLN A 136 6.59 17.28 26.10
C GLN A 136 7.90 18.06 26.13
N VAL A 137 8.99 17.37 26.43
CA VAL A 137 10.33 17.94 26.47
C VAL A 137 11.25 17.44 25.36
N LYS A 138 10.77 16.47 24.55
CA LYS A 138 11.54 15.89 23.44
C LYS A 138 10.90 16.16 22.10
N PHE A 139 11.66 16.79 21.23
CA PHE A 139 11.33 16.97 19.81
C PHE A 139 12.39 16.27 18.94
N PRO A 140 12.08 15.82 17.72
CA PRO A 140 10.80 16.00 17.03
C PRO A 140 9.67 15.13 17.62
N ILE A 141 8.43 15.53 17.31
CA ILE A 141 7.21 14.80 17.66
C ILE A 141 6.37 14.63 16.39
N VAL A 142 5.51 13.62 16.35
CA VAL A 142 4.68 13.33 15.17
C VAL A 142 3.21 13.54 15.50
N LEU A 143 2.52 14.34 14.69
CA LEU A 143 1.08 14.54 14.75
C LEU A 143 0.43 13.80 13.57
N LYS A 144 -0.58 12.99 13.87
CA LYS A 144 -1.32 12.23 12.84
C LYS A 144 -2.81 12.50 12.96
N ALA A 145 -3.43 12.98 11.87
CA ALA A 145 -4.88 12.98 11.75
C ALA A 145 -5.39 11.55 11.77
N ASP A 146 -6.48 11.30 12.49
CA ASP A 146 -7.13 9.99 12.48
C ASP A 146 -7.89 9.77 11.17
N GLY A 147 -7.88 8.56 10.62
CA GLY A 147 -8.55 8.24 9.37
C GLY A 147 -7.66 8.31 8.13
N LEU A 148 -8.32 8.12 6.97
CA LEU A 148 -7.66 8.12 5.66
C LEU A 148 -7.41 9.57 5.20
N ALA A 149 -6.18 10.03 5.27
CA ALA A 149 -5.78 11.37 4.84
C ALA A 149 -4.84 11.34 3.62
N LEU A 150 -4.92 10.29 2.81
CA LEU A 150 -4.10 10.09 1.60
C LEU A 150 -2.58 10.20 1.87
N GLY A 151 -2.15 9.76 3.06
CA GLY A 151 -0.75 9.88 3.49
C GLY A 151 -0.30 11.31 3.84
N LYS A 152 -1.19 12.29 3.76
CA LYS A 152 -0.87 13.70 4.00
C LYS A 152 -1.13 14.17 5.42
N GLY A 153 -1.87 13.39 6.21
CA GLY A 153 -2.27 13.72 7.58
C GLY A 153 -1.20 13.48 8.64
N VAL A 154 0.08 13.41 8.27
CA VAL A 154 1.21 13.16 9.16
C VAL A 154 2.14 14.37 9.13
N LEU A 155 2.35 14.99 10.30
CA LEU A 155 3.22 16.14 10.47
C LEU A 155 4.35 15.81 11.45
N ILE A 156 5.59 15.95 10.99
CA ILE A 156 6.77 15.85 11.86
C ILE A 156 7.11 17.27 12.32
N CYS A 157 7.01 17.50 13.62
CA CYS A 157 7.22 18.81 14.22
C CYS A 157 8.52 18.83 15.02
N ASN A 158 9.43 19.71 14.64
CA ASN A 158 10.75 19.83 15.27
C ASN A 158 10.76 20.76 16.48
N THR A 159 9.76 21.64 16.57
CA THR A 159 9.63 22.63 17.66
C THR A 159 8.22 22.64 18.24
N LEU A 160 8.06 23.20 19.43
CA LEU A 160 6.75 23.36 20.05
C LEU A 160 5.82 24.24 19.17
N GLU A 161 6.37 25.28 18.57
CA GLU A 161 5.60 26.19 17.71
C GLU A 161 5.08 25.47 16.45
N GLU A 162 5.90 24.61 15.83
CA GLU A 162 5.45 23.76 14.72
C GLU A 162 4.34 22.81 15.15
N ALA A 163 4.46 22.20 16.33
CA ALA A 163 3.48 21.29 16.86
C ALA A 163 2.14 21.99 17.19
N GLU A 164 2.18 23.17 17.79
CA GLU A 164 0.98 23.99 18.05
C GLU A 164 0.28 24.39 16.75
N ALA A 165 1.04 24.80 15.73
CA ALA A 165 0.51 25.10 14.39
C ALA A 165 -0.12 23.84 13.76
N GLY A 166 0.49 22.68 13.97
CA GLY A 166 -0.01 21.38 13.49
C GLY A 166 -1.34 20.97 14.13
N VAL A 167 -1.50 21.20 15.44
CA VAL A 167 -2.78 20.96 16.14
C VAL A 167 -3.88 21.84 15.54
N LYS A 168 -3.60 23.11 15.32
CA LYS A 168 -4.54 24.03 14.69
C LYS A 168 -4.92 23.57 13.28
N GLU A 169 -3.96 23.23 12.46
CA GLU A 169 -4.16 22.78 11.07
C GLU A 169 -5.02 21.52 11.00
N ILE A 170 -4.76 20.53 11.85
CA ILE A 170 -5.46 19.25 11.85
C ILE A 170 -6.85 19.37 12.51
N MET A 171 -6.91 19.91 13.72
CA MET A 171 -8.11 19.81 14.57
C MET A 171 -9.03 21.02 14.48
N GLU A 172 -8.51 22.22 14.31
CA GLU A 172 -9.31 23.46 14.24
C GLU A 172 -9.67 23.81 12.79
N ASP A 173 -8.68 23.94 11.93
CA ASP A 173 -8.87 24.31 10.52
C ASP A 173 -9.43 23.14 9.68
N LYS A 174 -9.41 21.91 10.22
CA LYS A 174 -9.92 20.70 9.56
C LYS A 174 -9.36 20.49 8.16
N LYS A 175 -8.07 20.74 7.97
CA LYS A 175 -7.40 20.56 6.68
C LYS A 175 -7.62 19.19 6.05
N PHE A 176 -7.79 18.15 6.89
CA PHE A 176 -8.06 16.77 6.47
C PHE A 176 -9.50 16.34 6.73
N GLY A 177 -10.42 17.32 6.80
CA GLY A 177 -11.84 17.06 7.04
C GLY A 177 -12.11 16.34 8.37
N SER A 178 -13.03 15.39 8.37
CA SER A 178 -13.41 14.61 9.55
C SER A 178 -12.27 13.77 10.14
N ALA A 179 -11.23 13.46 9.36
CA ALA A 179 -10.03 12.79 9.86
C ALA A 179 -9.32 13.59 10.96
N GLY A 180 -9.50 14.92 10.97
CA GLY A 180 -8.98 15.82 12.02
C GLY A 180 -9.83 15.90 13.28
N ASN A 181 -10.93 15.17 13.39
CA ASN A 181 -11.75 15.15 14.61
C ASN A 181 -11.01 14.49 15.78
N THR A 182 -10.14 13.55 15.49
CA THR A 182 -9.23 12.92 16.44
C THR A 182 -7.81 13.04 15.90
N MET A 183 -6.87 13.24 16.78
CA MET A 183 -5.44 13.33 16.45
C MET A 183 -4.63 12.43 17.36
N VAL A 184 -3.63 11.78 16.78
CA VAL A 184 -2.63 11.00 17.52
C VAL A 184 -1.34 11.80 17.60
N ILE A 185 -0.81 11.95 18.81
CA ILE A 185 0.52 12.51 19.04
C ILE A 185 1.46 11.37 19.39
N GLU A 186 2.52 11.19 18.61
CA GLU A 186 3.47 10.09 18.77
C GLU A 186 4.89 10.58 18.99
N GLU A 187 5.66 9.76 19.69
CA GLU A 187 7.11 9.89 19.70
C GLU A 187 7.67 9.69 18.28
N PHE A 188 8.66 10.49 17.93
CA PHE A 188 9.40 10.31 16.69
C PHE A 188 10.36 9.11 16.82
N MET A 189 10.17 8.10 15.99
CA MET A 189 11.07 6.96 15.90
C MET A 189 12.17 7.21 14.88
N THR A 190 13.39 6.81 15.22
CA THR A 190 14.53 6.80 14.31
C THR A 190 14.91 5.37 13.96
N GLY A 191 15.30 5.16 12.74
CA GLY A 191 15.68 3.85 12.24
C GLY A 191 15.44 3.76 10.74
N ARG A 192 15.31 2.54 10.25
CA ARG A 192 15.06 2.26 8.84
C ARG A 192 13.65 1.71 8.66
N GLU A 193 12.90 2.32 7.76
CA GLU A 193 11.55 1.86 7.43
C GLU A 193 11.62 0.64 6.50
N VAL A 194 10.82 -0.37 6.81
CA VAL A 194 10.65 -1.58 5.99
C VAL A 194 9.17 -1.94 5.95
N SER A 195 8.71 -2.43 4.82
CA SER A 195 7.33 -2.87 4.62
C SER A 195 7.25 -4.38 4.50
N VAL A 196 6.29 -5.00 5.19
CA VAL A 196 5.95 -6.41 5.03
C VAL A 196 4.45 -6.54 4.82
N LEU A 197 4.06 -7.04 3.65
CA LEU A 197 2.67 -7.35 3.33
C LEU A 197 2.41 -8.79 3.75
N SER A 198 1.22 -9.07 4.27
CA SER A 198 0.89 -10.39 4.77
C SER A 198 -0.53 -10.82 4.39
N PHE A 199 -0.68 -12.06 3.92
CA PHE A 199 -1.99 -12.68 3.76
C PHE A 199 -2.54 -13.12 5.12
N VAL A 200 -3.83 -12.91 5.35
CA VAL A 200 -4.50 -13.22 6.62
C VAL A 200 -5.88 -13.82 6.35
N ASP A 201 -6.24 -14.86 7.09
CA ASP A 201 -7.55 -15.55 6.99
C ASP A 201 -8.43 -15.43 8.24
N GLY A 202 -8.12 -14.48 9.12
CA GLY A 202 -8.77 -14.30 10.43
C GLY A 202 -8.07 -14.99 11.58
N LYS A 203 -7.28 -16.02 11.31
CA LYS A 203 -6.55 -16.82 12.32
C LYS A 203 -5.08 -16.96 12.00
N THR A 204 -4.77 -17.25 10.75
CA THR A 204 -3.41 -17.52 10.26
C THR A 204 -2.90 -16.34 9.47
N ILE A 205 -1.61 -16.04 9.61
CA ILE A 205 -0.91 -15.03 8.82
C ILE A 205 0.24 -15.67 8.04
N ARG A 206 0.40 -15.24 6.79
CA ARG A 206 1.53 -15.61 5.92
C ARG A 206 2.22 -14.35 5.43
N PRO A 207 3.32 -13.92 6.05
CA PRO A 207 4.09 -12.78 5.60
C PRO A 207 4.73 -13.03 4.23
N MET A 208 4.72 -12.00 3.39
CA MET A 208 5.44 -11.98 2.12
C MET A 208 6.88 -11.52 2.34
N THR A 209 7.67 -11.55 1.28
CA THR A 209 9.01 -10.96 1.27
C THR A 209 8.95 -9.46 1.60
N SER A 210 9.99 -8.94 2.24
CA SER A 210 10.07 -7.53 2.62
C SER A 210 10.24 -6.61 1.41
N ALA A 211 9.88 -5.36 1.59
CA ALA A 211 10.10 -4.29 0.62
C ALA A 211 10.51 -3.00 1.34
N GLN A 212 11.12 -2.09 0.61
CA GLN A 212 11.52 -0.79 1.15
C GLN A 212 11.17 0.30 0.15
N ASP A 213 10.34 1.25 0.60
CA ASP A 213 9.80 2.34 -0.21
C ASP A 213 10.54 3.66 0.02
N HIS A 214 10.31 4.61 -0.88
CA HIS A 214 10.89 5.96 -0.86
C HIS A 214 9.75 6.97 -0.89
N LYS A 215 9.44 7.59 0.25
CA LYS A 215 8.23 8.42 0.43
C LYS A 215 8.38 9.85 -0.08
N ARG A 216 9.60 10.39 -0.11
CA ARG A 216 9.83 11.79 -0.51
C ARG A 216 9.82 11.95 -2.03
N ALA A 217 9.31 13.10 -2.49
CA ALA A 217 9.14 13.37 -3.91
C ALA A 217 10.46 13.55 -4.67
N LYS A 218 11.52 14.02 -4.02
CA LYS A 218 12.78 14.44 -4.67
C LYS A 218 13.96 13.60 -4.20
N ASP A 219 15.01 13.60 -5.03
CA ASP A 219 16.29 12.97 -4.71
C ASP A 219 16.83 13.45 -3.35
N GLY A 220 17.58 12.57 -2.67
CA GLY A 220 18.13 12.86 -1.35
C GLY A 220 17.08 12.90 -0.24
N ASP A 221 15.94 12.25 -0.43
CA ASP A 221 14.80 12.26 0.51
C ASP A 221 14.35 13.70 0.84
N GLN A 222 14.27 14.53 -0.19
CA GLN A 222 13.83 15.91 -0.09
C GLN A 222 12.40 16.08 -0.64
N GLY A 223 11.80 17.21 -0.33
CA GLY A 223 10.48 17.58 -0.79
C GLY A 223 9.35 16.98 0.06
N LEU A 224 8.15 16.99 -0.49
CA LEU A 224 6.94 16.55 0.20
C LEU A 224 6.84 15.02 0.26
N ASN A 225 6.14 14.51 1.25
CA ASN A 225 5.72 13.12 1.29
C ASN A 225 4.76 12.80 0.14
N THR A 226 4.88 11.60 -0.40
CA THR A 226 4.06 11.08 -1.50
C THR A 226 3.50 9.71 -1.14
N GLY A 227 2.79 9.10 -2.07
CA GLY A 227 2.38 7.70 -1.97
C GLY A 227 3.52 6.69 -2.13
N GLY A 228 4.70 7.14 -2.55
CA GLY A 228 5.89 6.35 -2.85
C GLY A 228 6.43 6.64 -4.24
N MET A 229 7.73 6.88 -4.33
CA MET A 229 8.44 7.22 -5.58
C MET A 229 9.25 6.06 -6.14
N GLY A 230 9.24 4.94 -5.46
CA GLY A 230 9.94 3.74 -5.86
C GLY A 230 10.20 2.83 -4.67
N THR A 231 10.46 1.56 -4.96
CA THR A 231 10.61 0.54 -3.94
C THR A 231 11.53 -0.59 -4.45
N PHE A 232 12.07 -1.34 -3.52
CA PHE A 232 12.80 -2.56 -3.85
C PHE A 232 12.47 -3.70 -2.89
N SER A 233 12.72 -4.91 -3.31
CA SER A 233 12.48 -6.13 -2.56
C SER A 233 13.55 -7.20 -2.89
N PRO A 234 14.08 -7.92 -1.89
CA PRO A 234 13.86 -7.77 -0.47
C PRO A 234 14.66 -6.60 0.12
N SER A 235 14.32 -6.17 1.34
CA SER A 235 15.17 -5.24 2.08
C SER A 235 16.35 -6.00 2.71
N PRO A 236 17.60 -5.59 2.47
CA PRO A 236 18.75 -6.24 3.08
C PRO A 236 18.86 -5.99 4.60
N PHE A 237 18.09 -5.02 5.11
CA PHE A 237 18.04 -4.70 6.54
C PHE A 237 17.00 -5.52 7.29
N TYR A 238 16.10 -6.19 6.58
CA TYR A 238 15.15 -7.13 7.14
C TYR A 238 15.80 -8.51 7.25
N THR A 239 16.58 -8.69 8.32
CA THR A 239 17.37 -9.89 8.57
C THR A 239 16.51 -11.04 9.13
N GLU A 240 17.07 -12.26 9.19
CA GLU A 240 16.40 -13.40 9.83
C GLU A 240 16.05 -13.13 11.29
N GLU A 241 16.91 -12.39 12.00
CA GLU A 241 16.66 -11.98 13.40
C GLU A 241 15.46 -11.05 13.50
N VAL A 242 15.37 -10.05 12.60
CA VAL A 242 14.24 -9.13 12.51
C VAL A 242 12.96 -9.90 12.18
N ASP A 243 13.01 -10.79 11.20
CA ASP A 243 11.86 -11.62 10.78
C ASP A 243 11.35 -12.48 11.95
N LYS A 244 12.26 -13.14 12.67
CA LYS A 244 11.92 -13.94 13.84
C LYS A 244 11.22 -13.11 14.91
N PHE A 245 11.79 -11.95 15.25
CA PHE A 245 11.18 -11.04 16.22
C PHE A 245 9.77 -10.61 15.80
N CYS A 246 9.59 -10.20 14.55
CA CYS A 246 8.31 -9.76 14.04
C CYS A 246 7.27 -10.89 14.05
N LYS A 247 7.65 -12.11 13.71
CA LYS A 247 6.76 -13.28 13.78
C LYS A 247 6.33 -13.58 15.23
N GLU A 248 7.25 -13.49 16.17
CA GLU A 248 7.00 -13.78 17.58
C GLU A 248 6.18 -12.68 18.29
N HIS A 249 6.37 -11.40 17.93
CA HIS A 249 5.86 -10.27 18.72
C HIS A 249 4.90 -9.33 17.98
N ILE A 250 4.84 -9.39 16.66
CA ILE A 250 4.08 -8.41 15.87
C ILE A 250 2.99 -9.08 15.01
N TYR A 251 3.35 -10.00 14.11
CA TYR A 251 2.45 -10.47 13.07
C TYR A 251 1.26 -11.25 13.60
N GLN A 252 1.52 -12.39 14.23
CA GLN A 252 0.44 -13.21 14.80
C GLN A 252 -0.28 -12.47 15.93
N ALA A 253 0.45 -11.70 16.73
CA ALA A 253 -0.12 -10.89 17.80
C ALA A 253 -1.17 -9.90 17.28
N THR A 254 -0.95 -9.30 16.12
CA THR A 254 -1.92 -8.38 15.47
C THR A 254 -3.17 -9.14 15.05
N VAL A 255 -3.03 -10.29 14.42
CA VAL A 255 -4.17 -11.13 13.98
C VAL A 255 -5.00 -11.58 15.17
N ASP A 256 -4.34 -12.06 16.22
CA ASP A 256 -4.99 -12.51 17.46
C ASP A 256 -5.69 -11.35 18.18
N ALA A 257 -5.08 -10.17 18.21
CA ALA A 257 -5.68 -8.98 18.80
C ALA A 257 -6.96 -8.56 18.08
N MET A 258 -6.95 -8.54 16.75
CA MET A 258 -8.13 -8.23 15.96
C MET A 258 -9.26 -9.22 16.18
N ALA A 259 -8.95 -10.51 16.24
CA ALA A 259 -9.93 -11.55 16.55
C ALA A 259 -10.51 -11.39 17.96
N ALA A 260 -9.66 -11.09 18.95
CA ALA A 260 -10.08 -10.86 20.34
C ALA A 260 -11.01 -9.64 20.50
N GLU A 261 -10.85 -8.62 19.65
CA GLU A 261 -11.74 -7.45 19.59
C GLU A 261 -13.07 -7.74 18.84
N GLY A 262 -13.29 -8.97 18.38
CA GLY A 262 -14.46 -9.32 17.57
C GLY A 262 -14.41 -8.74 16.14
N ARG A 263 -13.20 -8.48 15.63
CA ARG A 263 -12.92 -7.90 14.32
C ARG A 263 -11.93 -8.77 13.54
N PRO A 264 -12.25 -10.07 13.30
CA PRO A 264 -11.33 -10.95 12.58
C PRO A 264 -10.99 -10.36 11.22
N PHE A 265 -9.71 -10.36 10.87
CA PHE A 265 -9.21 -9.74 9.66
C PHE A 265 -8.97 -10.79 8.58
N THR A 266 -9.58 -10.64 7.42
CA THR A 266 -9.31 -11.44 6.22
C THR A 266 -8.86 -10.52 5.10
N GLY A 267 -7.73 -10.81 4.48
CA GLY A 267 -7.18 -9.98 3.40
C GLY A 267 -5.69 -9.73 3.57
N ILE A 268 -5.23 -8.55 3.23
CA ILE A 268 -3.84 -8.14 3.38
C ILE A 268 -3.70 -7.19 4.57
N ILE A 269 -2.79 -7.51 5.49
CA ILE A 269 -2.27 -6.53 6.43
C ILE A 269 -0.89 -6.10 5.93
N PHE A 270 -0.76 -4.81 5.69
CA PHE A 270 0.51 -4.15 5.42
C PHE A 270 1.08 -3.67 6.76
N PHE A 271 2.25 -4.16 7.11
CA PHE A 271 3.01 -3.72 8.28
C PHE A 271 4.06 -2.72 7.82
N GLY A 272 3.89 -1.44 8.15
CA GLY A 272 4.96 -0.46 8.10
C GLY A 272 5.79 -0.59 9.38
N LEU A 273 7.04 -0.99 9.26
CA LEU A 273 7.94 -1.24 10.38
C LEU A 273 9.05 -0.19 10.43
N MET A 274 9.40 0.22 11.64
CA MET A 274 10.63 0.98 11.90
C MET A 274 11.62 0.05 12.61
N LEU A 275 12.77 -0.18 11.98
CA LEU A 275 13.86 -0.95 12.58
C LEU A 275 14.68 0.00 13.45
N THR A 276 14.31 0.09 14.73
CA THR A 276 14.94 0.99 15.69
C THR A 276 16.13 0.33 16.41
N ALA A 277 16.91 1.11 17.13
CA ALA A 277 17.99 0.59 17.97
C ALA A 277 17.49 -0.38 19.06
N ASP A 278 16.22 -0.24 19.48
CA ASP A 278 15.57 -1.09 20.48
C ASP A 278 14.79 -2.26 19.87
N GLY A 279 14.94 -2.49 18.58
CA GLY A 279 14.24 -3.53 17.81
C GLY A 279 13.14 -3.01 16.90
N PRO A 280 12.50 -3.92 16.15
CA PRO A 280 11.40 -3.56 15.27
C PRO A 280 10.18 -3.03 16.02
N LYS A 281 9.58 -1.97 15.50
CA LYS A 281 8.31 -1.39 15.99
C LYS A 281 7.37 -1.12 14.84
N VAL A 282 6.08 -1.28 15.07
CA VAL A 282 5.07 -0.95 14.07
C VAL A 282 4.96 0.58 13.96
N LEU A 283 5.20 1.09 12.75
CA LEU A 283 5.01 2.49 12.42
C LEU A 283 3.54 2.76 12.06
N GLU A 284 2.97 1.90 11.22
CA GLU A 284 1.58 1.97 10.77
C GLU A 284 1.08 0.62 10.25
N TYR A 285 -0.23 0.49 10.16
CA TYR A 285 -0.92 -0.58 9.43
C TYR A 285 -1.65 -0.03 8.22
N ASN A 286 -1.69 -0.83 7.14
CA ASN A 286 -2.68 -0.65 6.09
C ASN A 286 -3.44 -1.96 5.87
N ALA A 287 -4.68 -1.86 5.41
CA ALA A 287 -5.61 -2.99 5.29
C ALA A 287 -5.72 -3.53 3.85
N ARG A 288 -4.68 -3.31 3.05
CA ARG A 288 -4.63 -3.63 1.62
C ARG A 288 -3.18 -3.78 1.17
N PHE A 289 -2.99 -4.20 -0.09
CA PHE A 289 -1.66 -4.17 -0.71
C PHE A 289 -1.06 -2.75 -0.72
N GLY A 290 0.25 -2.65 -0.61
CA GLY A 290 0.97 -1.40 -0.78
C GLY A 290 1.11 -1.01 -2.26
N ASP A 291 1.24 0.28 -2.50
CA ASP A 291 1.53 0.85 -3.82
C ASP A 291 2.65 1.91 -3.65
N PRO A 292 3.91 1.66 -4.04
CA PRO A 292 4.34 0.70 -5.08
C PRO A 292 4.86 -0.67 -4.59
N GLU A 293 4.66 -1.10 -3.37
CA GLU A 293 5.24 -2.35 -2.84
C GLU A 293 4.75 -3.59 -3.59
N ALA A 294 3.47 -3.64 -3.99
CA ALA A 294 2.92 -4.75 -4.79
C ALA A 294 3.70 -4.96 -6.09
N GLN A 295 4.21 -3.88 -6.69
CA GLN A 295 4.93 -3.91 -7.95
C GLN A 295 6.31 -4.58 -7.87
N VAL A 296 6.86 -4.78 -6.68
CA VAL A 296 8.12 -5.52 -6.48
C VAL A 296 7.94 -6.86 -5.78
N VAL A 297 6.90 -7.00 -4.98
CA VAL A 297 6.64 -8.22 -4.21
C VAL A 297 5.97 -9.28 -5.09
N LEU A 298 4.94 -8.91 -5.85
CA LEU A 298 4.18 -9.85 -6.67
C LEU A 298 4.99 -10.46 -7.83
N PRO A 299 5.86 -9.73 -8.55
CA PRO A 299 6.73 -10.35 -9.56
C PRO A 299 7.70 -11.40 -9.02
N ARG A 300 7.99 -11.38 -7.71
CA ARG A 300 8.85 -12.35 -7.04
C ARG A 300 8.10 -13.55 -6.45
N MET A 301 6.78 -13.52 -6.44
CA MET A 301 5.95 -14.56 -5.83
C MET A 301 5.86 -15.79 -6.74
N LYS A 302 6.20 -16.96 -6.21
CA LYS A 302 6.06 -18.26 -6.91
C LYS A 302 4.67 -18.84 -6.77
N THR A 303 4.13 -18.79 -5.55
CA THR A 303 2.83 -19.36 -5.23
C THR A 303 1.72 -18.64 -6.01
N ASP A 304 0.77 -19.39 -6.54
CA ASP A 304 -0.38 -18.83 -7.24
C ASP A 304 -1.19 -17.92 -6.30
N ILE A 305 -1.31 -16.65 -6.65
CA ILE A 305 -2.00 -15.65 -5.83
C ILE A 305 -3.48 -16.02 -5.59
N ILE A 306 -4.12 -16.62 -6.58
CA ILE A 306 -5.53 -17.06 -6.47
C ILE A 306 -5.67 -18.17 -5.44
N GLU A 307 -4.75 -19.12 -5.42
CA GLU A 307 -4.73 -20.19 -4.43
C GLU A 307 -4.64 -19.63 -3.00
N VAL A 308 -3.76 -18.66 -2.80
CA VAL A 308 -3.60 -18.01 -1.48
C VAL A 308 -4.85 -17.21 -1.11
N MET A 309 -5.41 -16.43 -2.04
CA MET A 309 -6.60 -15.62 -1.79
C MET A 309 -7.83 -16.47 -1.50
N GLU A 310 -8.01 -17.58 -2.23
CA GLU A 310 -9.07 -18.55 -1.95
C GLU A 310 -8.92 -19.15 -0.56
N ALA A 311 -7.71 -19.51 -0.16
CA ALA A 311 -7.41 -20.02 1.17
C ALA A 311 -7.73 -18.98 2.26
N CYS A 312 -7.44 -17.71 2.02
CA CYS A 312 -7.82 -16.63 2.94
C CYS A 312 -9.33 -16.55 3.12
N VAL A 313 -10.07 -16.54 2.02
CA VAL A 313 -11.55 -16.46 2.03
C VAL A 313 -12.18 -17.70 2.67
N ASN A 314 -11.59 -18.85 2.47
CA ASN A 314 -12.10 -20.15 2.99
C ASN A 314 -11.61 -20.49 4.42
N GLY A 315 -10.69 -19.67 4.98
CA GLY A 315 -10.13 -19.94 6.32
C GLY A 315 -9.16 -21.12 6.36
N THR A 316 -8.48 -21.41 5.26
CA THR A 316 -7.55 -22.55 5.09
C THR A 316 -6.11 -22.12 4.78
N LEU A 317 -5.75 -20.89 5.15
CA LEU A 317 -4.42 -20.34 4.87
C LEU A 317 -3.30 -21.14 5.55
N ASP A 318 -3.59 -21.82 6.65
CA ASP A 318 -2.66 -22.72 7.34
C ASP A 318 -2.18 -23.90 6.46
N GLN A 319 -2.91 -24.24 5.40
CA GLN A 319 -2.58 -25.28 4.44
C GLN A 319 -1.76 -24.80 3.24
N VAL A 320 -1.46 -23.51 3.16
CA VAL A 320 -0.71 -22.90 2.06
C VAL A 320 0.70 -22.54 2.50
N ASP A 321 1.68 -23.02 1.74
CA ASP A 321 3.08 -22.61 1.85
C ASP A 321 3.32 -21.48 0.83
N LEU A 322 3.67 -20.31 1.35
CA LEU A 322 3.93 -19.13 0.52
C LEU A 322 5.41 -19.08 0.15
N GLU A 323 5.69 -19.14 -1.14
CA GLU A 323 7.05 -19.16 -1.69
C GLU A 323 7.33 -17.98 -2.61
N PHE A 324 8.56 -17.49 -2.55
CA PHE A 324 9.09 -16.41 -3.39
C PHE A 324 10.35 -16.87 -4.13
N GLU A 325 10.62 -16.26 -5.29
CA GLU A 325 11.87 -16.46 -6.01
C GLU A 325 13.07 -15.89 -5.23
N ASP A 326 14.21 -16.54 -5.36
CA ASP A 326 15.47 -16.04 -4.78
C ASP A 326 16.14 -15.06 -5.76
N ASN A 327 15.47 -13.95 -5.97
CA ASN A 327 15.90 -12.85 -6.82
C ASN A 327 15.58 -11.51 -6.14
N ALA A 328 15.75 -10.43 -6.87
CA ALA A 328 15.43 -9.10 -6.40
C ALA A 328 14.59 -8.35 -7.43
N ALA A 329 13.85 -7.34 -6.97
CA ALA A 329 13.06 -6.45 -7.81
C ALA A 329 13.24 -5.00 -7.38
N VAL A 330 13.28 -4.09 -8.34
CA VAL A 330 13.27 -2.64 -8.10
C VAL A 330 12.21 -2.01 -8.98
N CYS A 331 11.40 -1.13 -8.40
CA CYS A 331 10.40 -0.34 -9.11
C CYS A 331 10.74 1.15 -8.99
N VAL A 332 10.83 1.82 -10.11
CA VAL A 332 10.97 3.30 -10.18
C VAL A 332 9.63 3.87 -10.63
N VAL A 333 9.05 4.76 -9.83
CA VAL A 333 7.80 5.42 -10.16
C VAL A 333 8.07 6.60 -11.09
N LEU A 334 7.38 6.62 -12.24
CA LEU A 334 7.36 7.75 -13.14
C LEU A 334 6.12 8.59 -12.83
N ALA A 335 6.33 9.83 -12.43
CA ALA A 335 5.30 10.76 -12.02
C ALA A 335 5.16 11.90 -13.04
N SER A 336 4.01 12.59 -12.97
CA SER A 336 3.83 13.89 -13.64
C SER A 336 4.60 14.95 -12.86
N ASP A 337 5.40 15.77 -13.56
CA ASP A 337 6.13 16.85 -12.91
C ASP A 337 5.19 17.78 -12.16
N GLY A 338 5.57 18.12 -10.93
CA GLY A 338 4.74 18.87 -9.98
C GLY A 338 4.00 18.02 -8.95
N TYR A 339 3.91 16.68 -9.15
CA TYR A 339 3.38 15.75 -8.15
C TYR A 339 4.19 15.87 -6.84
N PRO A 340 3.60 15.90 -5.64
CA PRO A 340 2.19 15.61 -5.31
C PRO A 340 1.26 16.84 -5.23
N VAL A 341 1.67 18.00 -5.70
CA VAL A 341 0.90 19.26 -5.55
C VAL A 341 0.01 19.55 -6.75
N LYS A 342 0.62 19.94 -7.87
CA LYS A 342 -0.11 20.30 -9.09
C LYS A 342 0.65 19.80 -10.32
N TYR A 343 -0.09 19.20 -11.24
CA TYR A 343 0.47 18.61 -12.45
C TYR A 343 -0.56 18.58 -13.58
N GLU A 344 -0.08 18.55 -14.82
CA GLU A 344 -0.91 18.39 -15.99
C GLU A 344 -1.30 16.92 -16.22
N LYS A 345 -2.47 16.71 -16.80
CA LYS A 345 -2.99 15.42 -17.25
C LYS A 345 -3.26 15.44 -18.74
N GLY A 346 -3.42 14.27 -19.33
CA GLY A 346 -3.78 14.15 -20.75
C GLY A 346 -2.56 14.24 -21.68
N ILE A 347 -1.36 14.10 -21.17
CA ILE A 347 -0.13 14.13 -21.97
C ILE A 347 0.07 12.78 -22.67
N PRO A 348 0.27 12.75 -24.00
CA PRO A 348 0.53 11.52 -24.75
C PRO A 348 1.79 10.79 -24.28
N MET A 349 1.72 9.46 -24.27
CA MET A 349 2.79 8.58 -23.81
C MET A 349 3.23 7.65 -24.93
N HIS A 350 4.51 7.31 -24.96
CA HIS A 350 5.14 6.50 -26.01
C HIS A 350 6.12 5.49 -25.43
N GLY A 351 6.36 4.40 -26.15
CA GLY A 351 7.44 3.47 -25.84
C GLY A 351 7.01 2.19 -25.13
N PHE A 352 5.73 1.96 -24.91
CA PHE A 352 5.22 0.76 -24.23
C PHE A 352 5.61 -0.54 -24.97
N GLU A 353 5.74 -0.50 -26.30
CA GLU A 353 6.18 -1.61 -27.13
C GLU A 353 7.57 -2.14 -26.76
N ASN A 354 8.39 -1.31 -26.14
CA ASN A 354 9.74 -1.70 -25.70
C ASN A 354 9.73 -2.70 -24.54
N PHE A 355 8.63 -2.82 -23.84
CA PHE A 355 8.44 -3.82 -22.77
C PHE A 355 7.94 -5.17 -23.30
N LYS A 356 7.44 -5.21 -24.53
CA LYS A 356 6.89 -6.43 -25.10
C LYS A 356 7.96 -7.52 -25.20
N ASP A 357 7.59 -8.71 -24.73
CA ASP A 357 8.47 -9.89 -24.75
C ASP A 357 9.80 -9.70 -23.98
N LYS A 358 9.85 -8.75 -23.05
CA LYS A 358 10.99 -8.51 -22.16
C LYS A 358 10.75 -9.20 -20.83
N GLU A 359 11.23 -10.42 -20.70
CA GLU A 359 11.13 -11.16 -19.44
C GLU A 359 11.87 -10.43 -18.30
N GLY A 360 11.23 -10.36 -17.14
CA GLY A 360 11.79 -9.68 -15.97
C GLY A 360 11.66 -8.16 -15.97
N TYR A 361 10.94 -7.58 -16.94
CA TYR A 361 10.66 -6.15 -17.03
C TYR A 361 9.16 -5.91 -17.10
N TYR A 362 8.67 -4.97 -16.32
CA TYR A 362 7.24 -4.68 -16.21
C TYR A 362 7.01 -3.17 -16.23
N CYS A 363 5.98 -2.75 -16.92
CA CYS A 363 5.49 -1.38 -16.90
C CYS A 363 4.07 -1.39 -16.31
N PHE A 364 3.98 -1.21 -15.01
CA PHE A 364 2.68 -1.17 -14.33
C PHE A 364 2.08 0.23 -14.43
N HIS A 365 0.90 0.32 -15.01
CA HIS A 365 0.18 1.56 -15.16
C HIS A 365 -0.54 1.96 -13.88
N ALA A 366 -0.42 3.24 -13.52
CA ALA A 366 -1.20 3.87 -12.45
C ALA A 366 -2.13 4.93 -13.07
N GLY A 367 -1.72 6.17 -13.11
CA GLY A 367 -2.50 7.26 -13.67
C GLY A 367 -2.41 7.31 -15.20
N THR A 368 -3.05 6.40 -15.89
CA THR A 368 -3.16 6.37 -17.36
C THR A 368 -4.60 6.15 -17.81
N LYS A 369 -4.93 6.62 -18.99
CA LYS A 369 -6.21 6.34 -19.66
C LYS A 369 -6.06 6.38 -21.19
N PHE A 370 -7.04 5.85 -21.88
CA PHE A 370 -7.17 6.06 -23.33
C PHE A 370 -7.86 7.38 -23.61
N LYS A 371 -7.34 8.11 -24.59
CA LYS A 371 -7.95 9.31 -25.16
C LYS A 371 -7.68 9.32 -26.68
N ASP A 372 -8.74 9.31 -27.47
CA ASP A 372 -8.65 9.31 -28.93
C ASP A 372 -7.74 8.21 -29.51
N GLY A 373 -7.76 7.02 -28.89
CA GLY A 373 -6.97 5.87 -29.30
C GLY A 373 -5.53 5.87 -28.80
N GLU A 374 -5.11 6.90 -28.09
CA GLU A 374 -3.78 7.00 -27.49
C GLU A 374 -3.83 6.82 -25.97
N ILE A 375 -2.71 6.36 -25.41
CA ILE A 375 -2.53 6.32 -23.94
C ILE A 375 -2.00 7.69 -23.51
N VAL A 376 -2.68 8.29 -22.52
CA VAL A 376 -2.30 9.59 -21.96
C VAL A 376 -2.20 9.52 -20.45
N THR A 377 -1.45 10.47 -19.86
CA THR A 377 -1.33 10.60 -18.40
C THR A 377 -2.70 10.98 -17.80
N ASN A 378 -3.00 10.47 -16.62
CA ASN A 378 -4.24 10.73 -15.90
C ASN A 378 -4.05 10.74 -14.37
N GLY A 379 -2.89 11.10 -13.90
CA GLY A 379 -2.61 11.12 -12.46
C GLY A 379 -1.24 11.66 -12.12
N GLY A 380 -0.96 11.74 -10.84
CA GLY A 380 0.35 12.17 -10.32
C GLY A 380 1.39 11.09 -10.47
N ARG A 381 1.17 9.91 -9.90
CA ARG A 381 1.96 8.71 -10.20
C ARG A 381 1.36 8.07 -11.45
N VAL A 382 2.17 7.93 -12.48
CA VAL A 382 1.71 7.54 -13.82
C VAL A 382 2.05 6.09 -14.14
N LEU A 383 3.30 5.69 -13.92
CA LEU A 383 3.80 4.34 -14.17
C LEU A 383 4.70 3.87 -13.03
N GLY A 384 4.75 2.56 -12.82
CA GLY A 384 5.79 1.90 -12.05
C GLY A 384 6.61 1.01 -12.98
N VAL A 385 7.85 1.38 -13.23
CA VAL A 385 8.77 0.57 -14.05
C VAL A 385 9.52 -0.37 -13.12
N THR A 386 9.21 -1.66 -13.23
CA THR A 386 9.80 -2.72 -12.40
C THR A 386 10.73 -3.59 -13.20
N ALA A 387 11.88 -3.93 -12.64
CA ALA A 387 12.77 -4.93 -13.21
C ALA A 387 13.27 -5.91 -12.15
N LEU A 388 13.46 -7.14 -12.56
CA LEU A 388 14.08 -8.20 -11.77
C LEU A 388 15.59 -8.24 -12.01
N GLY A 389 16.30 -8.85 -11.09
CA GLY A 389 17.73 -9.17 -11.19
C GLY A 389 18.11 -10.23 -10.18
N ASP A 390 19.25 -10.88 -10.37
CA ASP A 390 19.76 -11.85 -9.40
C ASP A 390 20.16 -11.18 -8.07
N THR A 391 20.53 -9.91 -8.15
CA THR A 391 20.86 -9.07 -7.00
C THR A 391 20.07 -7.76 -7.04
N LEU A 392 19.99 -7.09 -5.89
CA LEU A 392 19.36 -5.76 -5.81
C LEU A 392 20.06 -4.72 -6.72
N LYS A 393 21.38 -4.76 -6.80
CA LYS A 393 22.15 -3.87 -7.68
C LYS A 393 21.83 -4.10 -9.15
N GLU A 394 21.72 -5.35 -9.56
CA GLU A 394 21.33 -5.72 -10.93
C GLU A 394 19.89 -5.31 -11.23
N ALA A 395 18.96 -5.62 -10.34
CA ALA A 395 17.55 -5.21 -10.49
C ALA A 395 17.42 -3.69 -10.61
N ARG A 396 18.15 -2.92 -9.80
CA ARG A 396 18.19 -1.46 -9.87
C ARG A 396 18.72 -0.96 -11.21
N ALA A 397 19.84 -1.50 -11.68
CA ALA A 397 20.41 -1.12 -12.97
C ALA A 397 19.44 -1.44 -14.13
N ASN A 398 18.80 -2.60 -14.08
CA ASN A 398 17.79 -3.00 -15.06
C ASN A 398 16.55 -2.07 -15.04
N ALA A 399 16.06 -1.69 -13.86
CA ALA A 399 14.92 -0.79 -13.73
C ALA A 399 15.21 0.60 -14.32
N TYR A 400 16.37 1.19 -14.01
CA TYR A 400 16.76 2.48 -14.56
C TYR A 400 17.01 2.45 -16.08
N LYS A 401 17.51 1.34 -16.62
CA LYS A 401 17.59 1.13 -18.06
C LYS A 401 16.20 1.15 -18.70
N ALA A 402 15.23 0.48 -18.08
CA ALA A 402 13.87 0.39 -18.60
C ALA A 402 13.08 1.69 -18.46
N VAL A 403 13.44 2.57 -17.54
CA VAL A 403 12.85 3.93 -17.40
C VAL A 403 12.97 4.71 -18.70
N ASP A 404 14.03 4.54 -19.43
CA ASP A 404 14.27 5.24 -20.71
C ASP A 404 13.49 4.63 -21.89
N TRP A 405 12.82 3.48 -21.70
CA TRP A 405 12.05 2.84 -22.76
C TRP A 405 10.68 3.49 -23.00
N VAL A 406 10.16 4.20 -22.02
CA VAL A 406 8.84 4.85 -22.06
C VAL A 406 8.99 6.33 -21.77
N ASP A 407 8.25 7.17 -22.47
CA ASP A 407 8.39 8.61 -22.35
C ASP A 407 7.06 9.37 -22.44
N PHE A 408 7.03 10.52 -21.80
CA PHE A 408 6.00 11.55 -21.89
C PHE A 408 6.59 12.90 -21.44
N ASP A 409 6.11 14.01 -21.98
CA ASP A 409 6.78 15.32 -21.90
C ASP A 409 7.09 15.81 -20.48
N ASN A 410 6.21 15.53 -19.51
CA ASN A 410 6.44 15.96 -18.11
C ASN A 410 6.85 14.79 -17.19
N LYS A 411 7.53 13.81 -17.72
CA LYS A 411 8.04 12.67 -16.96
C LYS A 411 9.02 13.13 -15.88
N TYR A 412 8.70 12.75 -14.63
CA TYR A 412 9.54 12.99 -13.47
C TYR A 412 9.77 11.69 -12.69
N TYR A 413 10.98 11.45 -12.24
CA TYR A 413 11.31 10.32 -11.37
C TYR A 413 12.55 10.62 -10.53
N ARG A 414 12.68 9.93 -9.42
CA ARG A 414 13.88 10.00 -8.59
C ARG A 414 15.01 9.17 -9.20
N HIS A 415 16.24 9.68 -9.11
CA HIS A 415 17.44 9.03 -9.64
C HIS A 415 18.15 8.16 -8.59
N ASP A 416 17.71 8.19 -7.34
CA ASP A 416 18.36 7.58 -6.18
C ASP A 416 17.55 6.43 -5.55
N ILE A 417 16.55 5.89 -6.26
CA ILE A 417 15.79 4.75 -5.77
C ILE A 417 16.75 3.56 -5.52
N GLY A 418 16.70 3.01 -4.32
CA GLY A 418 17.57 1.92 -3.93
C GLY A 418 18.96 2.33 -3.48
N LYS A 419 19.23 3.62 -3.21
CA LYS A 419 20.53 4.08 -2.69
C LYS A 419 20.95 3.32 -1.41
N ALA A 420 20.00 2.97 -0.55
CA ALA A 420 20.27 2.21 0.65
C ALA A 420 20.87 0.81 0.39
N ILE A 421 20.72 0.26 -0.82
CA ILE A 421 21.33 -1.02 -1.21
C ILE A 421 22.86 -0.94 -1.13
N ASP A 422 23.43 0.23 -1.37
CA ASP A 422 24.89 0.44 -1.32
C ASP A 422 25.42 0.54 0.10
N GLU A 423 24.54 0.65 1.11
CA GLU A 423 24.87 0.73 2.52
C GLU A 423 24.80 -0.64 3.23
N ALA A 424 24.35 -1.68 2.52
CA ALA A 424 24.10 -3.01 3.07
C ALA A 424 25.33 -3.94 3.00
#